data_74425f356ed5a3bd3752c2bf066c7564
#
_entry.id   74425f356ed5a3bd3752c2bf066c7564
#
_cell.length_a   1.000
_cell.length_b   1.000
_cell.length_c   1.000
_cell.angle_alpha   90.00
_cell.angle_beta   90.00
_cell.angle_gamma   90.00
#
_symmetry.space_group_name_H-M   'P 1'
#
loop_
_entity.id
_entity.type
_entity.pdbx_description
1 polymer ?
#
loop_
_entity_poly.entity_id
_entity_poly.type
_entity_poly.pdbx_seq_one_letter_code
_entity_poly.pdbx_strand_id
1 'polypeptide(L)'
;MNLQYDRIEQLCQKLNLPAIASQWSHHAQQTLGQDGSYADFVEAILTHEYAARQQRSQQVLMKLSGLPQVKTLEDYDFNYALGAPKSQVIELFNLSFIARAENVVFLGASGVGKTHLSMALGYKAIMNNIKIKFITAADLMLQLSTAYQQGKLKTYMQRAVLGPKLLIIDEIGYLPFGREEANLFFNVIAKRYEKGSTILTSNLPFSQLSKSFADNVTLTAAMLDRLLHHCHVVQISGESYRLKDKKRIGIQPQVET
;
A
#
# COMPACT_ATOMS: atom_id res chain seq x y z
N MET A 1 28.71 -40.39 -4.59
CA MET A 1 27.70 -39.46 -5.09
C MET A 1 26.43 -40.26 -5.38
N ASN A 2 25.30 -39.86 -4.83
CA ASN A 2 24.05 -40.57 -5.09
C ASN A 2 23.40 -39.96 -6.35
N LEU A 3 23.53 -40.65 -7.49
CA LEU A 3 23.01 -40.22 -8.80
C LEU A 3 21.51 -39.83 -8.77
N GLN A 4 20.76 -40.33 -7.80
CA GLN A 4 19.33 -39.99 -7.63
C GLN A 4 19.18 -38.60 -7.01
N TYR A 5 20.02 -38.22 -6.06
CA TYR A 5 20.05 -36.91 -5.43
C TYR A 5 20.37 -35.84 -6.48
N ASP A 6 21.40 -36.04 -7.28
CA ASP A 6 21.78 -35.09 -8.35
C ASP A 6 20.63 -34.89 -9.35
N ARG A 7 19.94 -35.97 -9.72
CA ARG A 7 18.76 -35.89 -10.61
C ARG A 7 17.60 -35.10 -10.01
N ILE A 8 17.29 -35.30 -8.72
CA ILE A 8 16.24 -34.57 -8.03
C ILE A 8 16.58 -33.07 -8.02
N GLU A 9 17.80 -32.69 -7.66
CA GLU A 9 18.24 -31.29 -7.67
C GLU A 9 18.16 -30.67 -9.06
N GLN A 10 18.60 -31.38 -10.10
CA GLN A 10 18.49 -30.89 -11.48
C GLN A 10 17.03 -30.70 -11.91
N LEU A 11 16.11 -31.58 -11.54
CA LEU A 11 14.70 -31.46 -11.82
C LEU A 11 14.09 -30.27 -11.07
N CYS A 12 14.43 -30.09 -9.80
CA CYS A 12 14.00 -28.92 -9.02
C CYS A 12 14.47 -27.60 -9.64
N GLN A 13 15.71 -27.54 -10.12
CA GLN A 13 16.24 -26.37 -10.83
C GLN A 13 15.45 -26.07 -12.12
N LYS A 14 15.22 -27.08 -12.97
CA LYS A 14 14.46 -26.95 -14.22
C LYS A 14 13.02 -26.50 -13.98
N LEU A 15 12.40 -26.93 -12.89
CA LEU A 15 11.03 -26.59 -12.48
C LEU A 15 10.94 -25.32 -11.64
N ASN A 16 12.07 -24.64 -11.38
CA ASN A 16 12.13 -23.47 -10.49
C ASN A 16 11.55 -23.77 -9.08
N LEU A 17 12.03 -24.86 -8.44
CA LEU A 17 11.66 -25.27 -7.10
C LEU A 17 12.87 -25.21 -6.14
N PRO A 18 13.47 -24.02 -5.91
CA PRO A 18 14.72 -23.93 -5.17
C PRO A 18 14.59 -24.25 -3.68
N ALA A 19 13.43 -24.05 -3.07
CA ALA A 19 13.22 -24.41 -1.67
C ALA A 19 13.12 -25.94 -1.51
N ILE A 20 12.47 -26.63 -2.44
CA ILE A 20 12.47 -28.10 -2.46
C ILE A 20 13.89 -28.60 -2.67
N ALA A 21 14.64 -28.06 -3.65
CA ALA A 21 16.02 -28.47 -3.92
C ALA A 21 16.90 -28.43 -2.68
N SER A 22 16.74 -27.41 -1.82
CA SER A 22 17.58 -27.25 -0.62
C SER A 22 17.14 -28.07 0.60
N GLN A 23 15.89 -28.56 0.66
CA GLN A 23 15.33 -29.10 1.89
C GLN A 23 14.65 -30.49 1.73
N TRP A 24 14.49 -31.02 0.51
CA TRP A 24 13.74 -32.25 0.28
C TRP A 24 14.30 -33.44 1.06
N SER A 25 15.63 -33.61 1.18
CA SER A 25 16.26 -34.69 1.90
C SER A 25 15.99 -34.62 3.41
N HIS A 26 15.99 -33.41 3.97
CA HIS A 26 15.64 -33.16 5.37
C HIS A 26 14.18 -33.54 5.64
N HIS A 27 13.24 -33.09 4.80
CA HIS A 27 11.84 -33.46 4.91
C HIS A 27 11.60 -34.98 4.76
N ALA A 28 12.34 -35.65 3.87
CA ALA A 28 12.25 -37.11 3.73
C ALA A 28 12.68 -37.85 4.99
N GLN A 29 13.80 -37.46 5.61
CA GLN A 29 14.27 -38.03 6.87
C GLN A 29 13.28 -37.77 8.03
N GLN A 30 12.74 -36.54 8.11
CA GLN A 30 11.77 -36.17 9.14
C GLN A 30 10.48 -37.02 9.01
N THR A 31 9.94 -37.17 7.80
CA THR A 31 8.75 -37.96 7.54
C THR A 31 8.98 -39.43 7.91
N LEU A 32 10.11 -40.01 7.54
CA LEU A 32 10.49 -41.39 7.92
C LEU A 32 10.63 -41.57 9.43
N GLY A 33 11.21 -40.56 10.12
CA GLY A 33 11.36 -40.62 11.59
C GLY A 33 10.07 -40.45 12.38
N GLN A 34 8.99 -40.01 11.73
CA GLN A 34 7.66 -39.83 12.31
C GLN A 34 6.65 -40.90 11.84
N ASP A 35 7.09 -41.95 11.18
CA ASP A 35 6.23 -42.99 10.57
C ASP A 35 5.19 -42.39 9.61
N GLY A 36 5.54 -41.24 8.97
CA GLY A 36 4.68 -40.52 8.02
C GLY A 36 4.58 -41.23 6.67
N SER A 37 3.47 -40.98 5.98
CA SER A 37 3.20 -41.51 4.64
C SER A 37 3.96 -40.74 3.55
N TYR A 38 4.01 -41.30 2.33
CA TYR A 38 4.51 -40.60 1.17
C TYR A 38 3.70 -39.33 0.86
N ALA A 39 2.41 -39.29 1.17
CA ALA A 39 1.56 -38.12 1.01
C ALA A 39 1.99 -37.00 1.96
N ASP A 40 2.30 -37.30 3.20
CA ASP A 40 2.79 -36.32 4.19
C ASP A 40 4.11 -35.71 3.73
N PHE A 41 5.01 -36.52 3.17
CA PHE A 41 6.26 -35.99 2.57
C PHE A 41 5.99 -35.02 1.43
N VAL A 42 5.13 -35.40 0.47
CA VAL A 42 4.81 -34.55 -0.69
C VAL A 42 4.15 -33.24 -0.24
N GLU A 43 3.20 -33.30 0.70
CA GLU A 43 2.55 -32.11 1.26
C GLU A 43 3.57 -31.21 1.95
N ALA A 44 4.49 -31.75 2.74
CA ALA A 44 5.52 -30.98 3.44
C ALA A 44 6.43 -30.21 2.46
N ILE A 45 6.95 -30.87 1.42
CA ILE A 45 7.85 -30.21 0.45
C ILE A 45 7.12 -29.17 -0.40
N LEU A 46 5.87 -29.41 -0.81
CA LEU A 46 5.06 -28.46 -1.56
C LEU A 46 4.70 -27.24 -0.71
N THR A 47 4.33 -27.46 0.53
CA THR A 47 4.04 -26.38 1.51
C THR A 47 5.28 -25.52 1.74
N HIS A 48 6.45 -26.15 1.88
CA HIS A 48 7.72 -25.44 2.04
C HIS A 48 8.05 -24.55 0.82
N GLU A 49 7.95 -25.09 -0.41
CA GLU A 49 8.17 -24.30 -1.64
C GLU A 49 7.15 -23.17 -1.77
N TYR A 50 5.87 -23.43 -1.46
CA TYR A 50 4.82 -22.42 -1.51
C TYR A 50 5.12 -21.26 -0.55
N ALA A 51 5.45 -21.56 0.72
CA ALA A 51 5.82 -20.55 1.71
C ALA A 51 7.05 -19.72 1.26
N ALA A 52 8.08 -20.37 0.75
CA ALA A 52 9.28 -19.71 0.24
C ALA A 52 8.99 -18.80 -0.97
N ARG A 53 8.09 -19.22 -1.87
CA ARG A 53 7.63 -18.38 -3.00
C ARG A 53 6.86 -17.16 -2.52
N GLN A 54 5.94 -17.35 -1.57
CA GLN A 54 5.19 -16.26 -0.97
C GLN A 54 6.13 -15.21 -0.35
N GLN A 55 7.09 -15.67 0.44
CA GLN A 55 8.06 -14.78 1.08
C GLN A 55 8.91 -14.00 0.06
N ARG A 56 9.41 -14.66 -0.99
CA ARG A 56 10.16 -14.00 -2.06
C ARG A 56 9.30 -12.96 -2.79
N SER A 57 8.05 -13.29 -3.10
CA SER A 57 7.09 -12.38 -3.73
C SER A 57 6.87 -11.13 -2.85
N GLN A 58 6.59 -11.32 -1.57
CA GLN A 58 6.40 -10.23 -0.61
C GLN A 58 7.63 -9.32 -0.50
N GLN A 59 8.85 -9.90 -0.48
CA GLN A 59 10.09 -9.12 -0.45
C GLN A 59 10.25 -8.26 -1.71
N VAL A 60 9.93 -8.79 -2.90
CA VAL A 60 9.98 -8.03 -4.16
C VAL A 60 8.92 -6.93 -4.15
N LEU A 61 7.68 -7.25 -3.77
CA LEU A 61 6.61 -6.27 -3.67
C LEU A 61 6.94 -5.15 -2.68
N MET A 62 7.55 -5.48 -1.53
CA MET A 62 7.98 -4.50 -0.55
C MET A 62 9.01 -3.52 -1.14
N LYS A 63 10.05 -4.02 -1.83
CA LYS A 63 11.07 -3.19 -2.47
C LYS A 63 10.48 -2.24 -3.54
N LEU A 64 9.46 -2.70 -4.27
CA LEU A 64 8.83 -1.93 -5.34
C LEU A 64 7.73 -0.99 -4.86
N SER A 65 7.22 -1.20 -3.63
CA SER A 65 6.06 -0.48 -3.08
C SER A 65 6.30 1.02 -2.90
N GLY A 66 7.51 1.42 -2.58
CA GLY A 66 7.85 2.79 -2.18
C GLY A 66 7.41 3.15 -0.76
N LEU A 67 6.99 2.18 0.06
CA LEU A 67 6.69 2.43 1.48
C LEU A 67 7.97 2.91 2.20
N PRO A 68 7.92 4.07 2.87
CA PRO A 68 9.10 4.62 3.56
C PRO A 68 9.48 3.82 4.81
N GLN A 69 8.50 3.18 5.43
CA GLN A 69 8.68 2.32 6.61
C GLN A 69 7.52 1.33 6.74
N VAL A 70 7.74 0.25 7.47
CA VAL A 70 6.70 -0.69 7.85
C VAL A 70 5.88 -0.10 8.99
N LYS A 71 4.57 -0.08 8.83
CA LYS A 71 3.59 0.22 9.89
C LYS A 71 2.54 -0.87 9.91
N THR A 72 2.03 -1.18 11.10
CA THR A 72 0.96 -2.17 11.28
C THR A 72 -0.25 -1.55 11.97
N LEU A 73 -1.38 -2.27 11.98
CA LEU A 73 -2.56 -1.80 12.70
C LEU A 73 -2.35 -1.88 14.21
N GLU A 74 -1.57 -2.86 14.66
CA GLU A 74 -1.23 -3.10 16.05
C GLU A 74 -0.41 -1.95 16.65
N ASP A 75 0.41 -1.28 15.81
CA ASP A 75 1.19 -0.09 16.18
C ASP A 75 0.33 1.18 16.29
N TYR A 76 -0.95 1.13 15.86
CA TYR A 76 -1.83 2.30 15.90
C TYR A 76 -2.56 2.41 17.24
N ASP A 77 -2.29 3.48 17.98
CA ASP A 77 -2.86 3.71 19.29
C ASP A 77 -4.28 4.33 19.22
N PHE A 78 -5.29 3.48 19.14
CA PHE A 78 -6.69 3.91 19.16
C PHE A 78 -7.12 4.58 20.46
N ASN A 79 -6.44 4.34 21.58
CA ASN A 79 -6.75 4.99 22.86
C ASN A 79 -6.31 6.45 22.86
N TYR A 80 -5.25 6.78 22.12
CA TYR A 80 -4.84 8.18 21.92
C TYR A 80 -5.65 8.85 20.80
N ALA A 81 -5.90 8.15 19.72
CA ALA A 81 -6.68 8.63 18.57
C ALA A 81 -8.17 8.39 18.76
N LEU A 82 -8.76 8.95 19.82
CA LEU A 82 -10.18 8.75 20.18
C LEU A 82 -11.18 9.12 19.08
N GLY A 83 -10.79 10.01 18.17
CA GLY A 83 -11.62 10.40 17.04
C GLY A 83 -11.46 9.52 15.79
N ALA A 84 -10.69 8.45 15.86
CA ALA A 84 -10.56 7.50 14.75
C ALA A 84 -11.74 6.49 14.80
N PRO A 85 -12.48 6.28 13.70
CA PRO A 85 -13.62 5.34 13.65
C PRO A 85 -13.08 3.89 13.61
N LYS A 86 -12.79 3.31 14.78
CA LYS A 86 -12.10 2.03 14.95
C LYS A 86 -12.73 0.89 14.16
N SER A 87 -14.05 0.73 14.18
CA SER A 87 -14.76 -0.33 13.45
C SER A 87 -14.56 -0.20 11.94
N GLN A 88 -14.71 1.01 11.39
CA GLN A 88 -14.49 1.27 9.97
C GLN A 88 -13.04 1.03 9.56
N VAL A 89 -12.07 1.45 10.40
CA VAL A 89 -10.65 1.19 10.15
C VAL A 89 -10.37 -0.32 10.13
N ILE A 90 -10.84 -1.08 11.14
CA ILE A 90 -10.65 -2.54 11.20
C ILE A 90 -11.25 -3.23 9.98
N GLU A 91 -12.43 -2.79 9.50
CA GLU A 91 -13.07 -3.35 8.32
C GLU A 91 -12.19 -3.20 7.06
N LEU A 92 -11.51 -2.07 6.89
CA LEU A 92 -10.60 -1.85 5.76
C LEU A 92 -9.43 -2.85 5.74
N PHE A 93 -9.01 -3.39 6.89
CA PHE A 93 -7.91 -4.36 6.98
C PHE A 93 -8.27 -5.76 6.48
N ASN A 94 -9.54 -6.04 6.14
CA ASN A 94 -9.91 -7.24 5.37
C ASN A 94 -9.55 -7.12 3.89
N LEU A 95 -9.18 -5.91 3.42
CA LEU A 95 -8.75 -5.57 2.05
C LEU A 95 -9.81 -5.81 0.96
N SER A 96 -11.07 -6.06 1.31
CA SER A 96 -12.15 -6.33 0.35
C SER A 96 -12.40 -5.15 -0.61
N PHE A 97 -12.14 -3.91 -0.15
CA PHE A 97 -12.22 -2.71 -0.98
C PHE A 97 -11.29 -2.75 -2.20
N ILE A 98 -10.13 -3.43 -2.10
CA ILE A 98 -9.19 -3.59 -3.23
C ILE A 98 -9.79 -4.49 -4.31
N ALA A 99 -10.46 -5.57 -3.92
CA ALA A 99 -11.10 -6.49 -4.86
C ALA A 99 -12.29 -5.82 -5.59
N ARG A 100 -12.99 -4.90 -4.91
CA ARG A 100 -14.11 -4.14 -5.47
C ARG A 100 -13.70 -2.84 -6.18
N ALA A 101 -12.38 -2.56 -6.28
CA ALA A 101 -11.84 -1.32 -6.84
C ALA A 101 -12.39 -0.04 -6.16
N GLU A 102 -12.73 -0.11 -4.88
CA GLU A 102 -13.21 1.02 -4.09
C GLU A 102 -12.03 1.83 -3.55
N ASN A 103 -12.25 3.12 -3.34
CA ASN A 103 -11.25 4.03 -2.82
C ASN A 103 -11.36 4.20 -1.30
N VAL A 104 -10.30 4.74 -0.69
CA VAL A 104 -10.29 5.14 0.72
C VAL A 104 -9.72 6.55 0.81
N VAL A 105 -10.38 7.44 1.55
CA VAL A 105 -9.87 8.78 1.82
C VAL A 105 -9.77 8.99 3.33
N PHE A 106 -8.55 9.20 3.82
CA PHE A 106 -8.30 9.60 5.19
C PHE A 106 -8.25 11.11 5.30
N LEU A 107 -9.17 11.70 6.06
CA LEU A 107 -9.24 13.14 6.34
C LEU A 107 -8.93 13.42 7.80
N GLY A 108 -8.29 14.54 8.09
CA GLY A 108 -8.04 14.99 9.46
C GLY A 108 -6.80 15.86 9.59
N ALA A 109 -6.62 16.47 10.76
CA ALA A 109 -5.50 17.35 11.06
C ALA A 109 -4.13 16.66 10.88
N SER A 110 -3.05 17.43 10.84
CA SER A 110 -1.70 16.88 10.79
C SER A 110 -1.39 16.08 12.07
N GLY A 111 -0.72 14.94 11.91
CA GLY A 111 -0.28 14.12 13.04
C GLY A 111 -1.32 13.17 13.67
N VAL A 112 -2.55 13.12 13.18
CA VAL A 112 -3.61 12.22 13.73
C VAL A 112 -3.49 10.75 13.26
N GLY A 113 -2.47 10.41 12.44
CA GLY A 113 -2.19 9.03 12.04
C GLY A 113 -2.71 8.60 10.67
N LYS A 114 -3.16 9.52 9.80
CA LYS A 114 -3.61 9.20 8.43
C LYS A 114 -2.57 8.41 7.63
N THR A 115 -1.36 8.93 7.56
CA THR A 115 -0.23 8.30 6.87
C THR A 115 0.13 6.95 7.50
N HIS A 116 0.05 6.82 8.83
CA HIS A 116 0.26 5.55 9.52
C HIS A 116 -0.72 4.48 9.02
N LEU A 117 -2.02 4.78 9.04
CA LEU A 117 -3.07 3.85 8.60
C LEU A 117 -2.95 3.51 7.11
N SER A 118 -2.62 4.48 6.26
CA SER A 118 -2.41 4.23 4.83
C SER A 118 -1.22 3.32 4.57
N MET A 119 -0.10 3.51 5.28
CA MET A 119 1.06 2.63 5.22
C MET A 119 0.76 1.23 5.77
N ALA A 120 0.03 1.13 6.89
CA ALA A 120 -0.35 -0.14 7.49
C ALA A 120 -1.26 -0.97 6.56
N LEU A 121 -2.23 -0.34 5.89
CA LEU A 121 -3.04 -0.98 4.84
C LEU A 121 -2.18 -1.43 3.65
N GLY A 122 -1.23 -0.59 3.22
CA GLY A 122 -0.28 -0.94 2.17
C GLY A 122 0.58 -2.14 2.55
N TYR A 123 1.12 -2.17 3.76
CA TYR A 123 1.88 -3.31 4.27
C TYR A 123 1.02 -4.59 4.32
N LYS A 124 -0.20 -4.50 4.86
CA LYS A 124 -1.15 -5.61 4.90
C LYS A 124 -1.46 -6.15 3.51
N ALA A 125 -1.61 -5.27 2.52
CA ALA A 125 -1.83 -5.66 1.12
C ALA A 125 -0.62 -6.42 0.54
N ILE A 126 0.62 -5.98 0.80
CA ILE A 126 1.84 -6.67 0.40
C ILE A 126 1.91 -8.08 1.01
N MET A 127 1.60 -8.20 2.31
CA MET A 127 1.58 -9.51 2.99
C MET A 127 0.52 -10.46 2.39
N ASN A 128 -0.48 -9.93 1.68
CA ASN A 128 -1.44 -10.68 0.88
C ASN A 128 -1.06 -10.77 -0.61
N ASN A 129 0.21 -10.53 -0.96
CA ASN A 129 0.75 -10.56 -2.33
C ASN A 129 0.06 -9.60 -3.30
N ILE A 130 -0.50 -8.51 -2.81
CA ILE A 130 -1.10 -7.45 -3.62
C ILE A 130 -0.02 -6.42 -3.94
N LYS A 131 0.16 -6.14 -5.23
CA LYS A 131 1.08 -5.09 -5.68
C LYS A 131 0.52 -3.72 -5.36
N ILE A 132 1.28 -2.92 -4.62
CA ILE A 132 0.94 -1.55 -4.27
C ILE A 132 1.99 -0.56 -4.77
N LYS A 133 1.64 0.74 -4.76
CA LYS A 133 2.57 1.85 -4.86
C LYS A 133 2.20 2.91 -3.84
N PHE A 134 3.16 3.30 -3.00
CA PHE A 134 3.07 4.46 -2.12
C PHE A 134 3.88 5.61 -2.72
N ILE A 135 3.31 6.81 -2.72
CA ILE A 135 3.96 8.02 -3.22
C ILE A 135 3.30 9.24 -2.56
N THR A 136 4.07 10.30 -2.29
CA THR A 136 3.49 11.58 -1.88
C THR A 136 2.84 12.27 -3.08
N ALA A 137 1.86 13.13 -2.84
CA ALA A 137 1.23 13.91 -3.92
C ALA A 137 2.25 14.77 -4.67
N ALA A 138 3.20 15.38 -3.94
CA ALA A 138 4.27 16.19 -4.52
C ALA A 138 5.18 15.37 -5.44
N ASP A 139 5.66 14.19 -4.97
CA ASP A 139 6.52 13.33 -5.79
C ASP A 139 5.79 12.77 -7.01
N LEU A 140 4.50 12.43 -6.86
CA LEU A 140 3.69 11.97 -7.97
C LEU A 140 3.61 13.04 -9.06
N MET A 141 3.36 14.30 -8.68
CA MET A 141 3.30 15.41 -9.63
C MET A 141 4.63 15.64 -10.31
N LEU A 142 5.72 15.68 -9.56
CA LEU A 142 7.06 15.84 -10.11
C LEU A 142 7.38 14.73 -11.13
N GLN A 143 7.08 13.46 -10.80
CA GLN A 143 7.34 12.35 -11.71
C GLN A 143 6.43 12.36 -12.94
N LEU A 144 5.15 12.76 -12.82
CA LEU A 144 4.22 12.90 -13.93
C LEU A 144 4.65 14.01 -14.88
N SER A 145 4.99 15.20 -14.35
CA SER A 145 5.46 16.36 -15.13
C SER A 145 6.77 16.04 -15.86
N THR A 146 7.72 15.39 -15.17
CA THR A 146 8.97 14.94 -15.79
C THR A 146 8.71 13.93 -16.91
N ALA A 147 7.84 12.95 -16.67
CA ALA A 147 7.50 11.95 -17.68
C ALA A 147 6.75 12.58 -18.89
N TYR A 148 5.93 13.59 -18.65
CA TYR A 148 5.25 14.35 -19.70
C TYR A 148 6.24 15.09 -20.58
N GLN A 149 7.15 15.88 -19.98
CA GLN A 149 8.20 16.61 -20.70
C GLN A 149 9.12 15.71 -21.51
N GLN A 150 9.38 14.49 -21.02
CA GLN A 150 10.20 13.48 -21.72
C GLN A 150 9.42 12.67 -22.78
N GLY A 151 8.13 12.91 -23.00
CA GLY A 151 7.30 12.10 -23.89
C GLY A 151 7.04 10.66 -23.40
N LYS A 152 7.31 10.37 -22.11
CA LYS A 152 7.20 9.04 -21.51
C LYS A 152 5.98 8.87 -20.61
N LEU A 153 5.05 9.80 -20.60
CA LEU A 153 3.87 9.81 -19.72
C LEU A 153 3.07 8.49 -19.80
N LYS A 154 2.85 7.98 -21.04
CA LYS A 154 2.11 6.72 -21.24
C LYS A 154 2.76 5.55 -20.51
N THR A 155 4.08 5.41 -20.63
CA THR A 155 4.85 4.35 -19.96
C THR A 155 4.83 4.49 -18.44
N TYR A 156 5.00 5.71 -17.93
CA TYR A 156 4.92 6.00 -16.50
C TYR A 156 3.53 5.66 -15.95
N MET A 157 2.46 6.13 -16.60
CA MET A 157 1.09 5.82 -16.23
C MET A 157 0.83 4.31 -16.15
N GLN A 158 1.28 3.54 -17.15
CA GLN A 158 1.09 2.08 -17.15
C GLN A 158 1.83 1.39 -16.01
N ARG A 159 3.05 1.78 -15.70
CA ARG A 159 3.91 1.10 -14.71
C ARG A 159 3.63 1.54 -13.27
N ALA A 160 3.58 2.85 -13.04
CA ALA A 160 3.54 3.43 -11.71
C ALA A 160 2.11 3.69 -11.21
N VAL A 161 1.17 4.01 -12.12
CA VAL A 161 -0.20 4.38 -11.76
C VAL A 161 -1.17 3.21 -11.95
N LEU A 162 -1.16 2.54 -13.09
CA LEU A 162 -2.11 1.47 -13.42
C LEU A 162 -1.62 0.06 -13.05
N GLY A 163 -0.30 -0.11 -12.95
CA GLY A 163 0.30 -1.40 -12.61
C GLY A 163 0.02 -1.90 -11.19
N PRO A 164 0.01 -1.03 -10.16
CA PRO A 164 -0.39 -1.40 -8.80
C PRO A 164 -1.91 -1.57 -8.68
N LYS A 165 -2.36 -2.61 -7.96
CA LYS A 165 -3.78 -2.77 -7.60
C LYS A 165 -4.22 -1.70 -6.60
N LEU A 166 -3.33 -1.31 -5.67
CA LEU A 166 -3.55 -0.24 -4.71
C LEU A 166 -2.51 0.87 -4.93
N LEU A 167 -2.97 2.09 -5.18
CA LEU A 167 -2.15 3.30 -5.21
C LEU A 167 -2.42 4.12 -3.96
N ILE A 168 -1.39 4.42 -3.19
CA ILE A 168 -1.47 5.26 -1.99
C ILE A 168 -0.82 6.60 -2.33
N ILE A 169 -1.60 7.67 -2.28
CA ILE A 169 -1.16 9.03 -2.52
C ILE A 169 -1.28 9.79 -1.20
N ASP A 170 -0.14 10.08 -0.59
CA ASP A 170 -0.09 10.73 0.72
C ASP A 170 0.04 12.25 0.59
N GLU A 171 -0.50 12.97 1.58
CA GLU A 171 -0.33 14.43 1.74
C GLU A 171 -0.93 15.28 0.59
N ILE A 172 -2.13 14.95 0.12
CA ILE A 172 -2.85 15.81 -0.82
C ILE A 172 -3.29 17.10 -0.13
N GLY A 173 -3.06 18.24 -0.81
CA GLY A 173 -3.48 19.55 -0.31
C GLY A 173 -2.42 20.33 0.46
N TYR A 174 -1.22 19.77 0.67
CA TYR A 174 -0.12 20.52 1.30
C TYR A 174 0.51 21.56 0.38
N LEU A 175 0.60 21.26 -0.92
CA LEU A 175 1.15 22.18 -1.92
C LEU A 175 0.10 22.46 -2.98
N PRO A 176 -0.02 23.71 -3.44
CA PRO A 176 -0.88 24.03 -4.57
C PRO A 176 -0.24 23.49 -5.87
N PHE A 177 -1.05 22.85 -6.69
CA PHE A 177 -0.65 22.40 -8.03
C PHE A 177 -0.93 23.46 -9.08
N GLY A 178 -0.04 23.60 -10.06
CA GLY A 178 -0.30 24.36 -11.26
C GLY A 178 -1.39 23.73 -12.14
N ARG A 179 -1.87 24.46 -13.14
CA ARG A 179 -2.96 24.00 -14.04
C ARG A 179 -2.61 22.68 -14.77
N GLU A 180 -1.37 22.55 -15.22
CA GLU A 180 -0.89 21.37 -15.92
C GLU A 180 -0.85 20.16 -14.97
N GLU A 181 -0.32 20.33 -13.77
CA GLU A 181 -0.25 19.32 -12.73
C GLU A 181 -1.65 18.86 -12.29
N ALA A 182 -2.58 19.80 -12.13
CA ALA A 182 -3.97 19.48 -11.80
C ALA A 182 -4.63 18.60 -12.89
N ASN A 183 -4.36 18.87 -14.18
CA ASN A 183 -4.81 18.02 -15.28
C ASN A 183 -4.16 16.63 -15.27
N LEU A 184 -2.86 16.56 -14.97
CA LEU A 184 -2.15 15.27 -14.85
C LEU A 184 -2.72 14.43 -13.70
N PHE A 185 -2.99 15.07 -12.55
CA PHE A 185 -3.61 14.39 -11.41
C PHE A 185 -5.03 13.91 -11.73
N PHE A 186 -5.85 14.75 -12.36
CA PHE A 186 -7.16 14.34 -12.85
C PHE A 186 -7.07 13.08 -13.73
N ASN A 187 -6.10 13.03 -14.65
CA ASN A 187 -5.87 11.86 -15.50
C ASN A 187 -5.51 10.60 -14.68
N VAL A 188 -4.78 10.74 -13.57
CA VAL A 188 -4.51 9.62 -12.66
C VAL A 188 -5.81 9.06 -12.11
N ILE A 189 -6.66 9.90 -11.52
CA ILE A 189 -7.93 9.48 -10.93
C ILE A 189 -8.87 8.89 -11.99
N ALA A 190 -9.03 9.58 -13.13
CA ALA A 190 -9.89 9.12 -14.23
C ALA A 190 -9.48 7.76 -14.82
N LYS A 191 -8.17 7.50 -14.93
CA LYS A 191 -7.67 6.21 -15.46
C LYS A 191 -7.76 5.07 -14.45
N ARG A 192 -7.75 5.38 -13.15
CA ARG A 192 -7.91 4.37 -12.09
C ARG A 192 -9.36 4.09 -11.74
N TYR A 193 -10.27 4.98 -12.10
CA TYR A 193 -11.69 4.83 -11.83
C TYR A 193 -12.19 3.44 -12.23
N GLU A 194 -12.77 2.70 -11.30
CA GLU A 194 -13.28 1.31 -11.42
C GLU A 194 -12.23 0.25 -11.87
N LYS A 195 -10.94 0.58 -11.88
CA LYS A 195 -9.87 -0.33 -12.34
C LYS A 195 -8.89 -0.72 -11.23
N GLY A 196 -8.84 0.07 -10.18
CA GLY A 196 -7.97 -0.20 -9.05
C GLY A 196 -8.18 0.80 -7.95
N SER A 197 -7.93 0.38 -6.72
CA SER A 197 -8.19 1.18 -5.53
C SER A 197 -7.13 2.25 -5.32
N THR A 198 -7.57 3.39 -4.81
CA THR A 198 -6.70 4.49 -4.43
C THR A 198 -6.95 4.86 -2.98
N ILE A 199 -5.88 4.96 -2.18
CA ILE A 199 -5.92 5.58 -0.86
C ILE A 199 -5.38 7.00 -0.99
N LEU A 200 -6.12 7.97 -0.47
CA LEU A 200 -5.69 9.36 -0.37
C LEU A 200 -5.63 9.78 1.09
N THR A 201 -4.64 10.56 1.46
CA THR A 201 -4.63 11.25 2.75
C THR A 201 -4.66 12.76 2.54
N SER A 202 -5.46 13.49 3.31
CA SER A 202 -5.53 14.94 3.25
C SER A 202 -5.76 15.56 4.64
N ASN A 203 -5.16 16.71 4.85
CA ASN A 203 -5.46 17.58 5.98
C ASN A 203 -6.55 18.59 5.65
N LEU A 204 -6.91 18.74 4.37
CA LEU A 204 -7.96 19.65 3.92
C LEU A 204 -9.29 18.90 3.74
N PRO A 205 -10.41 19.51 4.11
CA PRO A 205 -11.73 19.02 3.73
C PRO A 205 -11.94 19.14 2.22
N PHE A 206 -12.83 18.32 1.65
CA PHE A 206 -13.13 18.32 0.22
C PHE A 206 -13.48 19.69 -0.35
N SER A 207 -14.18 20.53 0.42
CA SER A 207 -14.55 21.89 0.05
C SER A 207 -13.37 22.85 -0.20
N GLN A 208 -12.20 22.53 0.34
CA GLN A 208 -10.98 23.33 0.19
C GLN A 208 -9.99 22.77 -0.82
N LEU A 209 -10.22 21.55 -1.34
CA LEU A 209 -9.30 20.92 -2.28
C LEU A 209 -9.15 21.70 -3.60
N SER A 210 -10.16 22.47 -4.03
CA SER A 210 -10.04 23.30 -5.24
C SER A 210 -8.89 24.29 -5.18
N LYS A 211 -8.57 24.81 -4.00
CA LYS A 211 -7.42 25.72 -3.78
C LYS A 211 -6.08 25.03 -4.11
N SER A 212 -6.02 23.71 -3.90
CA SER A 212 -4.83 22.92 -4.22
C SER A 212 -4.74 22.53 -5.69
N PHE A 213 -5.83 22.68 -6.47
CA PHE A 213 -5.89 22.35 -7.90
C PHE A 213 -6.11 23.59 -8.76
N ALA A 214 -5.21 24.58 -8.62
CA ALA A 214 -5.19 25.82 -9.39
C ALA A 214 -6.52 26.59 -9.39
N ASP A 215 -7.27 26.53 -8.28
CA ASP A 215 -8.63 27.08 -8.13
C ASP A 215 -9.63 26.63 -9.22
N ASN A 216 -9.35 25.51 -9.88
CA ASN A 216 -10.22 24.96 -10.92
C ASN A 216 -11.36 24.14 -10.29
N VAL A 217 -12.46 24.81 -9.96
CA VAL A 217 -13.63 24.20 -9.30
C VAL A 217 -14.23 23.07 -10.16
N THR A 218 -14.34 23.26 -11.48
CA THR A 218 -14.93 22.27 -12.38
C THR A 218 -14.09 21.00 -12.46
N LEU A 219 -12.78 21.13 -12.62
CA LEU A 219 -11.87 20.00 -12.66
C LEU A 219 -11.90 19.23 -11.32
N THR A 220 -11.85 19.98 -10.21
CA THR A 220 -11.88 19.41 -8.85
C THR A 220 -13.19 18.68 -8.60
N ALA A 221 -14.33 19.26 -8.98
CA ALA A 221 -15.64 18.60 -8.85
C ALA A 221 -15.71 17.29 -9.65
N ALA A 222 -15.25 17.28 -10.90
CA ALA A 222 -15.22 16.08 -11.75
C ALA A 222 -14.24 15.02 -11.25
N MET A 223 -13.16 15.42 -10.58
CA MET A 223 -12.21 14.51 -9.92
C MET A 223 -12.81 13.89 -8.66
N LEU A 224 -13.43 14.72 -7.81
CA LEU A 224 -14.07 14.27 -6.58
C LEU A 224 -15.25 13.34 -6.86
N ASP A 225 -16.05 13.62 -7.88
CA ASP A 225 -17.14 12.75 -8.33
C ASP A 225 -16.64 11.32 -8.58
N ARG A 226 -15.56 11.15 -9.35
CA ARG A 226 -14.97 9.83 -9.63
C ARG A 226 -14.32 9.20 -8.41
N LEU A 227 -13.64 9.99 -7.60
CA LEU A 227 -12.94 9.50 -6.42
C LEU A 227 -13.91 8.99 -5.36
N LEU A 228 -15.02 9.73 -5.14
CA LEU A 228 -15.97 9.50 -4.07
C LEU A 228 -17.10 8.55 -4.44
N HIS A 229 -17.29 8.24 -5.72
CA HIS A 229 -18.38 7.38 -6.21
C HIS A 229 -18.43 6.02 -5.47
N HIS A 230 -17.28 5.36 -5.33
CA HIS A 230 -17.10 4.15 -4.53
C HIS A 230 -15.98 4.37 -3.53
N CYS A 231 -16.27 5.04 -2.39
CA CYS A 231 -15.23 5.48 -1.49
C CYS A 231 -15.60 5.33 -0.01
N HIS A 232 -14.66 4.82 0.76
CA HIS A 232 -14.70 4.85 2.22
C HIS A 232 -14.03 6.13 2.70
N VAL A 233 -14.82 7.07 3.22
CA VAL A 233 -14.30 8.30 3.82
C VAL A 233 -14.09 8.06 5.31
N VAL A 234 -12.83 8.13 5.75
CA VAL A 234 -12.42 7.95 7.15
C VAL A 234 -11.97 9.29 7.70
N GLN A 235 -12.81 9.92 8.48
CA GLN A 235 -12.46 11.17 9.14
C GLN A 235 -11.85 10.87 10.51
N ILE A 236 -10.62 11.37 10.74
CA ILE A 236 -9.89 11.19 11.98
C ILE A 236 -9.77 12.55 12.66
N SER A 237 -10.40 12.70 13.82
CA SER A 237 -10.27 13.87 14.68
C SER A 237 -9.35 13.55 15.86
N GLY A 238 -8.78 14.58 16.47
CA GLY A 238 -7.95 14.43 17.66
C GLY A 238 -6.67 15.25 17.61
N GLU A 239 -5.86 15.09 18.63
CA GLU A 239 -4.58 15.76 18.75
C GLU A 239 -3.47 15.06 17.98
N SER A 240 -2.41 15.82 17.64
CA SER A 240 -1.25 15.28 16.96
C SER A 240 -0.50 14.28 17.82
N TYR A 241 -0.43 13.03 17.36
CA TYR A 241 0.38 11.98 18.02
C TYR A 241 1.87 12.33 18.05
N ARG A 242 2.37 13.07 17.05
CA ARG A 242 3.76 13.54 16.98
C ARG A 242 4.13 14.47 18.16
N LEU A 243 3.13 15.08 18.79
CA LEU A 243 3.31 15.97 19.94
C LEU A 243 3.08 15.28 21.29
N LYS A 244 2.70 13.99 21.30
CA LYS A 244 2.39 13.22 22.51
C LYS A 244 3.53 13.30 23.54
N ASP A 245 4.75 13.02 23.12
CA ASP A 245 5.89 13.00 24.02
C ASP A 245 6.38 14.42 24.35
N LYS A 246 6.25 15.39 23.44
CA LYS A 246 6.59 16.79 23.71
C LYS A 246 5.67 17.43 24.75
N LYS A 247 4.37 17.12 24.70
CA LYS A 247 3.41 17.54 25.73
C LYS A 247 3.71 16.94 27.11
N ARG A 248 4.18 15.68 27.16
CA ARG A 248 4.62 15.05 28.42
C ARG A 248 5.84 15.75 29.04
N ILE A 249 6.67 16.40 28.24
CA ILE A 249 7.87 17.16 28.68
C ILE A 249 7.52 18.64 28.95
N GLY A 250 6.23 19.05 28.84
CA GLY A 250 5.79 20.41 29.15
C GLY A 250 5.99 21.45 28.05
N ILE A 251 6.36 21.02 26.82
CA ILE A 251 6.47 21.92 25.66
C ILE A 251 5.09 22.07 25.02
N GLN A 252 4.42 23.22 25.27
CA GLN A 252 3.20 23.58 24.54
C GLN A 252 3.57 24.16 23.17
N PRO A 253 2.98 23.69 22.04
CA PRO A 253 3.13 24.36 20.77
C PRO A 253 2.47 25.73 20.86
N GLN A 254 3.18 26.77 20.45
CA GLN A 254 2.57 28.10 20.27
C GLN A 254 1.50 27.96 19.18
N VAL A 255 0.26 28.22 19.51
CA VAL A 255 -0.81 28.39 18.53
C VAL A 255 -0.63 29.79 17.98
N GLU A 256 -0.11 29.90 16.75
CA GLU A 256 -0.21 31.15 16.01
C GLU A 256 -1.69 31.44 15.75
N THR A 257 -2.15 32.54 16.33
CA THR A 257 -3.49 33.14 16.14
C THR A 257 -3.62 33.75 14.76
#